data_4202066910a4f99ae6b2dfa56748c956
#
_entry.id   4202066910a4f99ae6b2dfa56748c956
#
_cell.length_a   1.000
_cell.length_b   1.000
_cell.length_c   1.000
_cell.angle_alpha   90.00
_cell.angle_beta   90.00
_cell.angle_gamma   90.00
#
_symmetry.space_group_name_H-M   'P 1'
#
loop_
_entity.id
_entity.type
_entity.pdbx_description
1 polymer ?
#
loop_
_entity_poly.entity_id
_entity_poly.type
_entity_poly.pdbx_seq_one_letter_code
_entity_poly.pdbx_strand_id
1 'polypeptide(L)'
;MFLSERKLKEVFWKNYNYSKRALRYQFECAIREGNADLVTVEQFQGFIQFNAFESKLSDIKKAIAQALENSDFVHKSWIVIPIEKKNLIKDRYINKLERIAYVGVITVSDSGRWEMIYKPKFRKDICLSQEILKLMLNERI
;
A
#
# COMPACT_ATOMS: atom_id res chain seq x y z
N MET A 1 -5.92 12.86 15.08
CA MET A 1 -4.49 12.51 14.92
C MET A 1 -4.24 11.07 15.38
N PHE A 2 -3.53 10.31 14.57
CA PHE A 2 -3.21 8.93 14.94
C PHE A 2 -2.07 8.90 15.96
N LEU A 3 -2.24 8.08 16.99
CA LEU A 3 -1.24 7.97 18.06
C LEU A 3 -0.12 6.95 17.74
N SER A 4 -0.34 6.09 16.75
CA SER A 4 0.65 5.07 16.38
C SER A 4 0.45 4.63 14.94
N GLU A 5 1.48 4.03 14.35
CA GLU A 5 1.37 3.42 13.02
C GLU A 5 0.39 2.26 13.03
N ARG A 6 0.36 1.53 14.12
CA ARG A 6 -0.59 0.43 14.30
C ARG A 6 -2.04 0.93 14.20
N LYS A 7 -2.35 2.03 14.87
CA LYS A 7 -3.69 2.61 14.82
C LYS A 7 -4.04 3.11 13.42
N LEU A 8 -3.10 3.76 12.76
CA LEU A 8 -3.27 4.18 11.36
C LEU A 8 -3.59 2.97 10.46
N LYS A 9 -2.82 1.91 10.60
CA LYS A 9 -3.00 0.69 9.81
C LYS A 9 -4.37 0.06 10.05
N GLU A 10 -4.79 -0.02 11.32
CA GLU A 10 -6.08 -0.59 11.68
C GLU A 10 -7.24 0.22 11.09
N VAL A 11 -7.21 1.53 11.24
CA VAL A 11 -8.26 2.41 10.73
C VAL A 11 -8.31 2.37 9.21
N PHE A 12 -7.15 2.43 8.57
CA PHE A 12 -7.09 2.32 7.12
C PHE A 12 -7.72 1.01 6.64
N TRP A 13 -7.25 -0.11 7.18
CA TRP A 13 -7.69 -1.43 6.73
C TRP A 13 -9.19 -1.62 6.91
N LYS A 14 -9.72 -1.26 8.06
CA LYS A 14 -11.14 -1.40 8.34
C LYS A 14 -12.00 -0.68 7.29
N ASN A 15 -11.59 0.50 6.89
CA ASN A 15 -12.36 1.32 5.96
C ASN A 15 -12.07 0.96 4.51
N TYR A 16 -10.83 0.68 4.17
CA TYR A 16 -10.44 0.28 2.82
C TYR A 16 -11.12 -1.03 2.42
N ASN A 17 -11.18 -1.99 3.34
CA ASN A 17 -11.75 -3.30 3.07
C ASN A 17 -13.22 -3.43 3.53
N TYR A 18 -13.86 -2.33 3.85
CA TYR A 18 -15.26 -2.33 4.29
C TYR A 18 -16.18 -3.01 3.26
N SER A 19 -15.96 -2.74 1.98
CA SER A 19 -16.72 -3.35 0.89
C SER A 19 -16.10 -4.65 0.36
N LYS A 20 -15.18 -5.22 1.12
CA LYS A 20 -14.47 -6.47 0.77
C LYS A 20 -13.72 -6.37 -0.55
N ARG A 21 -12.95 -5.29 -0.72
CA ARG A 21 -12.12 -5.09 -1.91
C ARG A 21 -11.09 -6.20 -2.08
N ALA A 22 -10.51 -6.68 -0.97
CA ALA A 22 -9.50 -7.73 -1.01
C ALA A 22 -10.16 -9.10 -1.04
N LEU A 23 -9.84 -9.89 -2.05
CA LEU A 23 -10.18 -11.31 -2.10
C LEU A 23 -9.37 -12.08 -1.09
N ARG A 24 -8.10 -11.70 -0.93
CA ARG A 24 -7.17 -12.24 0.05
C ARG A 24 -6.26 -11.12 0.51
N TYR A 25 -5.69 -11.29 1.69
CA TYR A 25 -4.77 -10.30 2.25
C TYR A 25 -3.87 -10.93 3.29
N GLN A 26 -2.74 -10.31 3.53
CA GLN A 26 -1.81 -10.72 4.59
C GLN A 26 -1.05 -9.53 5.11
N PHE A 27 -1.09 -9.35 6.43
CA PHE A 27 -0.25 -8.39 7.11
C PHE A 27 1.15 -8.95 7.29
N GLU A 28 2.15 -8.08 7.31
CA GLU A 28 3.56 -8.45 7.45
C GLU A 28 3.92 -9.55 6.46
N CYS A 29 3.67 -9.30 5.19
CA CYS A 29 3.85 -10.29 4.14
C CYS A 29 5.28 -10.26 3.59
N ALA A 30 5.93 -11.41 3.60
CA ALA A 30 7.34 -11.55 3.22
C ALA A 30 7.52 -11.64 1.69
N ILE A 31 6.99 -10.66 0.95
CA ILE A 31 7.20 -10.60 -0.50
C ILE A 31 8.62 -10.16 -0.82
N ARG A 32 9.30 -9.53 0.13
CA ARG A 32 10.68 -9.09 0.04
C ARG A 32 11.35 -9.25 1.40
N GLU A 33 12.63 -9.10 1.45
CA GLU A 33 13.34 -9.02 2.73
C GLU A 33 12.85 -7.80 3.49
N GLY A 34 12.46 -7.97 4.75
CA GLY A 34 11.94 -6.90 5.59
C GLY A 34 10.43 -6.75 5.57
N ASN A 35 9.71 -7.58 4.88
CA ASN A 35 8.24 -7.65 4.77
C ASN A 35 7.55 -6.36 4.34
N ALA A 36 6.47 -6.49 3.57
CA ALA A 36 5.51 -5.42 3.34
C ALA A 36 4.51 -5.41 4.50
N ASP A 37 4.08 -4.23 4.93
CA ASP A 37 3.10 -4.11 6.03
C ASP A 37 1.80 -4.85 5.73
N LEU A 38 1.36 -4.76 4.48
CA LEU A 38 0.12 -5.40 4.03
C LEU A 38 0.23 -5.69 2.53
N VAL A 39 -0.20 -6.88 2.13
CA VAL A 39 -0.37 -7.24 0.72
C VAL A 39 -1.79 -7.71 0.52
N THR A 40 -2.43 -7.23 -0.54
CA THR A 40 -3.79 -7.66 -0.91
C THR A 40 -3.80 -8.26 -2.30
N VAL A 41 -4.75 -9.18 -2.50
CA VAL A 41 -5.12 -9.70 -3.82
C VAL A 41 -6.50 -9.15 -4.11
N GLU A 42 -6.61 -8.35 -5.16
CA GLU A 42 -7.86 -7.68 -5.51
C GLU A 42 -8.23 -8.00 -6.95
N GLN A 43 -9.51 -7.87 -7.26
CA GLN A 43 -9.99 -8.06 -8.63
C GLN A 43 -10.49 -6.72 -9.16
N PHE A 44 -10.04 -6.38 -10.37
CA PHE A 44 -10.47 -5.17 -11.02
C PHE A 44 -10.72 -5.48 -12.49
N GLN A 45 -11.96 -5.24 -12.94
CA GLN A 45 -12.37 -5.50 -14.33
C GLN A 45 -12.01 -6.91 -14.82
N GLY A 46 -12.19 -7.90 -13.95
CA GLY A 46 -11.93 -9.30 -14.28
C GLY A 46 -10.47 -9.74 -14.15
N PHE A 47 -9.56 -8.83 -13.80
CA PHE A 47 -8.14 -9.14 -13.63
C PHE A 47 -7.74 -9.12 -12.17
N ILE A 48 -6.84 -10.03 -11.82
CA ILE A 48 -6.27 -10.08 -10.47
C ILE A 48 -5.14 -9.07 -10.37
N GLN A 49 -5.15 -8.30 -9.27
CA GLN A 49 -4.13 -7.33 -8.94
C GLN A 49 -3.55 -7.61 -7.58
N PHE A 50 -2.22 -7.49 -7.46
CA PHE A 50 -1.55 -7.51 -6.16
C PHE A 50 -1.23 -6.08 -5.78
N ASN A 51 -1.56 -5.70 -4.55
CA ASN A 51 -1.26 -4.38 -4.00
C ASN A 51 -0.46 -4.54 -2.72
N ALA A 52 0.53 -3.68 -2.51
CA ALA A 52 1.28 -3.63 -1.26
C ALA A 52 1.12 -2.25 -0.64
N PHE A 53 1.16 -2.20 0.68
CA PHE A 53 0.93 -0.98 1.44
C PHE A 53 1.97 -0.87 2.54
N GLU A 54 2.56 0.33 2.69
CA GLU A 54 3.43 0.68 3.81
C GLU A 54 2.81 1.84 4.57
N SER A 55 2.63 1.68 5.87
CA SER A 55 2.00 2.70 6.72
C SER A 55 3.05 3.43 7.56
N LYS A 56 3.05 4.75 7.52
CA LYS A 56 3.95 5.58 8.32
C LYS A 56 3.22 6.82 8.83
N LEU A 57 3.54 7.23 10.06
CA LEU A 57 2.98 8.46 10.62
C LEU A 57 3.72 9.70 10.12
N SER A 58 5.03 9.65 10.01
CA SER A 58 5.84 10.84 9.73
C SER A 58 7.02 10.62 8.81
N ASP A 59 7.65 9.46 8.82
CA ASP A 59 8.85 9.21 8.02
C ASP A 59 8.48 8.86 6.58
N ILE A 60 8.11 9.88 5.82
CA ILE A 60 7.63 9.74 4.44
C ILE A 60 8.74 9.20 3.54
N LYS A 61 9.96 9.65 3.73
CA LYS A 61 11.09 9.21 2.92
C LYS A 61 11.31 7.71 3.05
N LYS A 62 11.24 7.19 4.28
CA LYS A 62 11.38 5.77 4.54
C LYS A 62 10.19 4.99 3.97
N ALA A 63 8.98 5.53 4.10
CA ALA A 63 7.79 4.90 3.53
C ALA A 63 7.93 4.72 2.01
N ILE A 64 8.35 5.77 1.32
CA ILE A 64 8.56 5.71 -0.13
C ILE A 64 9.62 4.68 -0.50
N ALA A 65 10.74 4.65 0.24
CA ALA A 65 11.79 3.68 -0.03
C ALA A 65 11.30 2.24 0.12
N GLN A 66 10.55 1.96 1.19
CA GLN A 66 9.99 0.62 1.41
C GLN A 66 8.94 0.26 0.37
N ALA A 67 8.08 1.20 0.00
CA ALA A 67 7.08 0.98 -1.03
C ALA A 67 7.73 0.74 -2.39
N LEU A 68 8.84 1.41 -2.68
CA LEU A 68 9.58 1.19 -3.91
C LEU A 68 10.16 -0.23 -3.96
N GLU A 69 10.68 -0.74 -2.84
CA GLU A 69 11.13 -2.13 -2.75
C GLU A 69 9.97 -3.10 -2.99
N ASN A 70 8.79 -2.82 -2.41
CA ASN A 70 7.61 -3.64 -2.64
C ASN A 70 7.20 -3.67 -4.11
N SER A 71 7.44 -2.57 -4.84
CA SER A 71 6.92 -2.39 -6.20
C SER A 71 7.45 -3.41 -7.20
N ASP A 72 8.54 -4.09 -6.92
CA ASP A 72 9.05 -5.15 -7.79
C ASP A 72 8.16 -6.39 -7.78
N PHE A 73 7.38 -6.56 -6.72
CA PHE A 73 6.64 -7.79 -6.46
C PHE A 73 5.13 -7.66 -6.61
N VAL A 74 4.63 -6.45 -6.85
CA VAL A 74 3.19 -6.18 -6.91
C VAL A 74 2.87 -5.26 -8.08
N HIS A 75 1.61 -5.23 -8.47
CA HIS A 75 1.15 -4.38 -9.57
C HIS A 75 1.04 -2.91 -9.16
N LYS A 76 0.64 -2.66 -7.92
CA LYS A 76 0.55 -1.31 -7.37
C LYS A 76 1.10 -1.29 -5.96
N SER A 77 1.96 -0.32 -5.68
CA SER A 77 2.57 -0.16 -4.37
C SER A 77 2.21 1.21 -3.80
N TRP A 78 1.83 1.23 -2.53
CA TRP A 78 1.27 2.43 -1.89
C TRP A 78 1.96 2.73 -0.57
N ILE A 79 2.05 4.01 -0.25
CA ILE A 79 2.25 4.43 1.14
C ILE A 79 0.90 4.90 1.69
N VAL A 80 0.68 4.63 2.98
CA VAL A 80 -0.53 5.04 3.70
C VAL A 80 -0.09 5.98 4.83
N ILE A 81 -0.58 7.21 4.81
CA ILE A 81 -0.14 8.25 5.72
C ILE A 81 -1.35 9.03 6.27
N PRO A 82 -1.19 9.72 7.41
CA PRO A 82 -2.26 10.58 7.90
C PRO A 82 -2.56 11.73 6.95
N ILE A 83 -3.82 12.14 6.89
CA ILE A 83 -4.25 13.23 6.01
C ILE A 83 -3.49 14.52 6.27
N GLU A 84 -3.01 14.75 7.51
CA GLU A 84 -2.23 15.92 7.88
C GLU A 84 -0.92 16.05 7.09
N LYS A 85 -0.46 14.94 6.46
CA LYS A 85 0.75 14.94 5.64
C LYS A 85 0.50 15.22 4.15
N LYS A 86 -0.75 15.45 3.77
CA LYS A 86 -1.13 15.67 2.37
C LYS A 86 -0.34 16.82 1.72
N ASN A 87 -0.24 17.94 2.41
CA ASN A 87 0.47 19.10 1.86
C ASN A 87 1.97 18.84 1.73
N LEU A 88 2.54 18.09 2.67
CA LEU A 88 3.94 17.70 2.60
C LEU A 88 4.23 16.89 1.32
N ILE A 89 3.34 15.99 0.96
CA ILE A 89 3.45 15.22 -0.28
C ILE A 89 3.46 16.15 -1.49
N LYS A 90 2.49 17.06 -1.55
CA LYS A 90 2.35 17.99 -2.68
C LYS A 90 3.54 18.93 -2.81
N ASP A 91 4.05 19.40 -1.67
CA ASP A 91 5.10 20.43 -1.66
C ASP A 91 6.51 19.85 -1.87
N ARG A 92 6.76 18.63 -1.39
CA ARG A 92 8.12 18.09 -1.35
C ARG A 92 8.34 16.80 -2.11
N TYR A 93 7.31 15.99 -2.32
CA TYR A 93 7.50 14.63 -2.82
C TYR A 93 6.91 14.33 -4.19
N ILE A 94 6.12 15.24 -4.76
CA ILE A 94 5.49 15.00 -6.06
C ILE A 94 6.51 14.70 -7.16
N ASN A 95 7.58 15.49 -7.25
CA ASN A 95 8.59 15.28 -8.28
C ASN A 95 9.29 13.93 -8.13
N LYS A 96 9.57 13.54 -6.89
CA LYS A 96 10.17 12.24 -6.62
C LYS A 96 9.23 11.12 -7.00
N LEU A 97 7.95 11.22 -6.65
CA LEU A 97 6.94 10.21 -6.97
C LEU A 97 6.76 10.05 -8.48
N GLU A 98 6.75 11.15 -9.22
CA GLU A 98 6.69 11.11 -10.67
C GLU A 98 7.90 10.40 -11.28
N ARG A 99 9.07 10.67 -10.73
CA ARG A 99 10.32 10.08 -11.22
C ARG A 99 10.38 8.57 -10.99
N ILE A 100 9.98 8.11 -9.79
CA ILE A 100 10.00 6.68 -9.48
C ILE A 100 8.79 5.92 -10.04
N ALA A 101 7.70 6.61 -10.28
CA ALA A 101 6.48 6.17 -10.98
C ALA A 101 5.65 5.07 -10.27
N TYR A 102 6.26 4.13 -9.59
CA TYR A 102 5.60 2.92 -9.11
C TYR A 102 5.12 2.97 -7.67
N VAL A 103 5.12 4.15 -7.05
CA VAL A 103 4.64 4.33 -5.68
C VAL A 103 3.53 5.36 -5.67
N GLY A 104 2.39 5.00 -5.11
CA GLY A 104 1.26 5.90 -4.92
C GLY A 104 1.09 6.29 -3.45
N VAL A 105 0.18 7.21 -3.19
CA VAL A 105 -0.06 7.75 -1.86
C VAL A 105 -1.54 7.71 -1.52
N ILE A 106 -1.85 7.13 -0.37
CA ILE A 106 -3.18 7.13 0.22
C ILE A 106 -3.11 7.91 1.53
N THR A 107 -4.06 8.82 1.74
CA THR A 107 -4.20 9.51 3.03
C THR A 107 -5.41 8.99 3.78
N VAL A 108 -5.34 9.02 5.10
CA VAL A 108 -6.41 8.54 5.98
C VAL A 108 -6.66 9.58 7.07
N SER A 109 -7.94 9.93 7.27
CA SER A 109 -8.34 10.79 8.36
C SER A 109 -8.63 9.98 9.64
N ASP A 110 -8.71 10.66 10.77
CA ASP A 110 -9.05 10.01 12.05
C ASP A 110 -10.41 9.28 11.98
N SER A 111 -11.33 9.78 11.16
CA SER A 111 -12.66 9.17 10.99
C SER A 111 -12.65 7.97 10.05
N GLY A 112 -11.51 7.67 9.43
CA GLY A 112 -11.37 6.53 8.54
C GLY A 112 -11.59 6.83 7.06
N ARG A 113 -11.82 8.10 6.71
CA ARG A 113 -11.91 8.47 5.29
C ARG A 113 -10.53 8.33 4.66
N TRP A 114 -10.45 7.52 3.62
CA TRP A 114 -9.19 7.34 2.89
C TRP A 114 -9.34 7.87 1.46
N GLU A 115 -8.23 8.33 0.91
CA GLU A 115 -8.22 8.95 -0.41
C GLU A 115 -6.90 8.64 -1.11
N MET A 116 -6.99 8.25 -2.38
CA MET A 116 -5.81 8.07 -3.23
C MET A 116 -5.44 9.44 -3.80
N ILE A 117 -4.45 10.09 -3.20
CA ILE A 117 -4.04 11.43 -3.65
C ILE A 117 -2.99 11.41 -4.74
N TYR A 118 -2.32 10.29 -4.93
CA TYR A 118 -1.38 10.09 -6.03
C TYR A 118 -1.43 8.61 -6.44
N LYS A 119 -1.72 8.33 -7.71
CA LYS A 119 -1.84 6.95 -8.18
C LYS A 119 -0.51 6.46 -8.75
N PRO A 120 -0.07 5.24 -8.40
CA PRO A 120 1.15 4.68 -8.96
C PRO A 120 0.90 4.22 -10.39
N LYS A 121 1.98 4.15 -11.16
CA LYS A 121 1.94 3.45 -12.44
C LYS A 121 1.69 1.97 -12.17
N PHE A 122 0.84 1.35 -12.98
CA PHE A 122 0.60 -0.09 -12.93
C PHE A 122 1.82 -0.84 -13.46
N ARG A 123 2.35 -1.78 -12.69
CA ARG A 123 3.47 -2.61 -13.13
C ARG A 123 2.92 -3.91 -13.71
N LYS A 124 3.10 -4.10 -14.99
CA LYS A 124 2.63 -5.31 -15.69
C LYS A 124 3.45 -6.55 -15.31
N ASP A 125 4.76 -6.40 -15.33
CA ASP A 125 5.69 -7.52 -15.13
C ASP A 125 6.25 -7.47 -13.73
N ILE A 126 5.72 -8.30 -12.85
CA ILE A 126 6.15 -8.37 -11.45
C ILE A 126 7.04 -9.59 -11.22
N CYS A 127 7.91 -9.49 -10.21
CA CYS A 127 8.67 -10.64 -9.74
C CYS A 127 7.76 -11.45 -8.82
N LEU A 128 7.28 -12.58 -9.29
CA LEU A 128 6.36 -13.40 -8.53
C LEU A 128 7.10 -14.11 -7.41
N SER A 129 6.80 -13.72 -6.15
CA SER A 129 7.42 -14.33 -4.98
C SER A 129 6.64 -15.55 -4.52
N GLN A 130 7.32 -16.44 -3.77
CA GLN A 130 6.66 -17.60 -3.17
C GLN A 130 5.53 -17.17 -2.22
N GLU A 131 5.71 -16.07 -1.51
CA GLU A 131 4.71 -15.59 -0.56
C GLU A 131 3.43 -15.14 -1.27
N ILE A 132 3.55 -14.51 -2.44
CA ILE A 132 2.37 -14.16 -3.23
C ILE A 132 1.68 -15.43 -3.75
N LEU A 133 2.45 -16.41 -4.20
CA LEU A 133 1.86 -17.68 -4.64
C LEU A 133 1.12 -18.37 -3.51
N LYS A 134 1.68 -18.40 -2.30
CA LYS A 134 1.01 -18.95 -1.12
C LYS A 134 -0.28 -18.19 -0.83
N LEU A 135 -0.24 -16.88 -0.92
CA LEU A 135 -1.41 -16.04 -0.67
C LEU A 135 -2.52 -16.34 -1.66
N MET A 136 -2.18 -16.53 -2.93
CA MET A 136 -3.16 -16.87 -3.96
C MET A 136 -3.79 -18.24 -3.77
N LEU A 137 -2.99 -19.22 -3.36
CA LEU A 137 -3.43 -20.60 -3.22
C LEU A 137 -4.09 -20.87 -1.87
N ASN A 138 -3.88 -20.02 -0.91
CA ASN A 138 -4.40 -20.17 0.44
C ASN A 138 -5.81 -19.60 0.52
N GLU A 139 -6.77 -20.44 0.89
CA GLU A 139 -8.16 -20.02 1.00
C GLU A 139 -8.44 -19.25 2.28
N ARG A 140 -7.53 -19.34 3.26
CA ARG A 140 -7.67 -18.67 4.55
C ARG A 140 -6.45 -17.85 4.85
N ILE A 141 -6.73 -16.63 5.20
CA ILE A 141 -5.70 -15.66 5.50
C ILE A 141 -5.97 -15.06 6.87
#